data_88c6f6e4fbd9a73cc227d4b5d1819d2d
#
_entry.id   88c6f6e4fbd9a73cc227d4b5d1819d2d
#
_cell.length_a   1.000
_cell.length_b   1.000
_cell.length_c   1.000
_cell.angle_alpha   90.00
_cell.angle_beta   90.00
_cell.angle_gamma   90.00
#
_symmetry.space_group_name_H-M   'P 1'
#
loop_
_entity.id
_entity.type
_entity.pdbx_description
1 polymer ?
#
loop_
_entity_poly.entity_id
_entity_poly.type
_entity_poly.pdbx_seq_one_letter_code
_entity_poly.pdbx_strand_id
1 'polypeptide(L)'
;LIASENLSDAVIRTANLSKTFVHEGVEVQAFRDVNLQILRGQMVAIMGPSGSGKSTLLHILGGIEPPTAGEIWIDGQNLVGLRDIDLTLLRRRRIGFVFQSFNLVPTLSVVDNVTLPLVLDGISPRDAEPRARECLERVAMSHRLRHLPSQLSGGEQQRVAIARALVIHPSLILADEPTGNLDSVRGRDITQLLVDVAHQGQQTVVVVTHDLRVASKSDRVIVLLDGQIRFDGDPRQDEEWMAALELEISG
;
A
#
# COMPACT_ATOMS: atom_id res chain seq x y z
N LEU A 1 -3.03 -1.10 28.27
CA LEU A 1 -1.65 -1.58 28.47
C LEU A 1 -1.29 -2.41 27.25
N ILE A 2 -0.83 -1.75 26.17
CA ILE A 2 -0.23 -2.43 25.01
C ILE A 2 1.11 -2.97 25.50
N ALA A 3 1.22 -4.29 25.49
CA ALA A 3 2.42 -5.00 25.89
C ALA A 3 3.62 -4.47 25.10
N SER A 4 4.79 -4.48 25.76
CA SER A 4 6.10 -4.13 25.20
C SER A 4 6.56 -5.18 24.15
N GLU A 5 5.76 -5.37 23.09
CA GLU A 5 6.12 -6.21 21.97
C GLU A 5 7.12 -5.46 21.07
N ASN A 6 8.29 -6.03 21.00
CA ASN A 6 9.43 -5.76 20.11
C ASN A 6 9.29 -4.57 19.13
N LEU A 7 9.65 -3.38 19.59
CA LEU A 7 9.82 -2.18 18.76
C LEU A 7 10.77 -2.39 17.55
N SER A 8 11.57 -3.47 17.57
CA SER A 8 12.51 -3.82 16.50
C SER A 8 11.85 -4.43 15.26
N ASP A 9 10.63 -4.97 15.36
CA ASP A 9 9.98 -5.72 14.28
C ASP A 9 8.94 -4.89 13.50
N ALA A 10 8.68 -3.65 13.90
CA ALA A 10 7.75 -2.78 13.22
C ALA A 10 8.36 -2.19 11.94
N VAL A 11 7.69 -2.39 10.81
CA VAL A 11 8.00 -1.70 9.54
C VAL A 11 7.45 -0.28 9.56
N ILE A 12 6.23 -0.09 10.08
CA ILE A 12 5.59 1.22 10.24
C ILE A 12 5.34 1.46 11.72
N ARG A 13 5.64 2.66 12.17
CA ARG A 13 5.20 3.20 13.45
C ARG A 13 4.75 4.64 13.28
N THR A 14 3.62 5.01 13.87
CA THR A 14 3.17 6.41 13.94
C THR A 14 2.89 6.79 15.40
N ALA A 15 3.08 8.07 15.71
CA ALA A 15 2.76 8.64 17.01
C ALA A 15 2.03 9.97 16.84
N ASN A 16 0.78 10.02 17.30
CA ASN A 16 -0.12 11.19 17.24
C ASN A 16 -0.17 11.81 15.84
N LEU A 17 -0.13 10.96 14.81
CA LEU A 17 -0.06 11.40 13.42
C LEU A 17 -1.37 12.07 13.02
N SER A 18 -1.28 13.30 12.48
CA SER A 18 -2.43 14.10 12.12
C SER A 18 -2.21 14.79 10.78
N LYS A 19 -3.30 14.97 10.01
CA LYS A 19 -3.28 15.71 8.75
C LYS A 19 -4.49 16.62 8.63
N THR A 20 -4.22 17.90 8.40
CA THR A 20 -5.19 18.93 8.07
C THR A 20 -4.77 19.59 6.77
N PHE A 21 -5.70 19.73 5.84
CA PHE A 21 -5.52 20.52 4.62
C PHE A 21 -6.16 21.90 4.83
N VAL A 22 -5.52 22.93 4.29
CA VAL A 22 -6.07 24.29 4.28
C VAL A 22 -6.30 24.68 2.81
N HIS A 23 -7.56 24.93 2.46
CA HIS A 23 -7.94 25.40 1.14
C HIS A 23 -8.82 26.63 1.26
N GLU A 24 -8.40 27.75 0.67
CA GLU A 24 -9.12 29.04 0.72
C GLU A 24 -9.51 29.49 2.14
N GLY A 25 -8.67 29.17 3.15
CA GLY A 25 -8.92 29.52 4.55
C GLY A 25 -9.87 28.57 5.30
N VAL A 26 -10.35 27.53 4.63
CA VAL A 26 -11.13 26.44 5.25
C VAL A 26 -10.20 25.31 5.63
N GLU A 27 -10.23 24.90 6.90
CA GLU A 27 -9.49 23.74 7.39
C GLU A 27 -10.32 22.46 7.23
N VAL A 28 -9.75 21.46 6.58
CA VAL A 28 -10.33 20.12 6.44
C VAL A 28 -9.38 19.12 7.09
N GLN A 29 -9.79 18.58 8.23
CA GLN A 29 -9.03 17.56 8.93
C GLN A 29 -9.27 16.19 8.29
N ALA A 30 -8.22 15.63 7.66
CA ALA A 30 -8.30 14.30 7.05
C ALA A 30 -8.27 13.19 8.11
N PHE A 31 -7.39 13.32 9.11
CA PHE A 31 -7.33 12.43 10.28
C PHE A 31 -6.54 13.09 11.41
N ARG A 32 -6.72 12.55 12.63
CA ARG A 32 -6.05 13.05 13.86
C ARG A 32 -5.65 11.92 14.79
N ASP A 33 -4.54 12.15 15.49
CA ASP A 33 -4.04 11.30 16.60
C ASP A 33 -3.93 9.82 16.24
N VAL A 34 -3.55 9.53 14.98
CA VAL A 34 -3.39 8.16 14.48
C VAL A 34 -2.09 7.57 15.07
N ASN A 35 -2.25 6.52 15.88
CA ASN A 35 -1.18 5.76 16.47
C ASN A 35 -1.24 4.32 15.94
N LEU A 36 -0.27 3.94 15.12
CA LEU A 36 -0.19 2.64 14.46
C LEU A 36 1.17 2.01 14.67
N GLN A 37 1.16 0.68 14.74
CA GLN A 37 2.36 -0.13 14.63
C GLN A 37 2.04 -1.31 13.70
N ILE A 38 2.72 -1.44 12.56
CA ILE A 38 2.54 -2.53 11.60
C ILE A 38 3.82 -3.36 11.59
N LEU A 39 3.68 -4.66 11.86
CA LEU A 39 4.80 -5.59 11.94
C LEU A 39 5.21 -6.12 10.56
N ARG A 40 6.44 -6.59 10.45
CA ARG A 40 6.94 -7.21 9.20
C ARG A 40 6.12 -8.43 8.81
N GLY A 41 5.91 -8.59 7.50
CA GLY A 41 5.23 -9.75 6.93
C GLY A 41 3.72 -9.77 7.14
N GLN A 42 3.12 -8.74 7.73
CA GLN A 42 1.66 -8.64 7.87
C GLN A 42 1.02 -8.08 6.59
N MET A 43 -0.16 -8.60 6.27
CA MET A 43 -1.11 -7.93 5.38
C MET A 43 -2.15 -7.19 6.23
N VAL A 44 -2.17 -5.86 6.12
CA VAL A 44 -3.09 -4.98 6.88
C VAL A 44 -4.04 -4.29 5.92
N ALA A 45 -5.35 -4.38 6.18
CA ALA A 45 -6.36 -3.62 5.45
C ALA A 45 -6.78 -2.38 6.24
N ILE A 46 -6.77 -1.21 5.60
CA ILE A 46 -7.33 0.03 6.12
C ILE A 46 -8.65 0.26 5.43
N MET A 47 -9.73 0.25 6.20
CA MET A 47 -11.10 0.39 5.73
C MET A 47 -11.76 1.67 6.25
N GLY A 48 -12.87 2.01 5.66
CA GLY A 48 -13.70 3.16 6.05
C GLY A 48 -14.42 3.74 4.84
N PRO A 49 -15.37 4.66 5.03
CA PRO A 49 -16.14 5.30 3.96
C PRO A 49 -15.28 6.21 3.09
N SER A 50 -15.86 6.66 1.97
CA SER A 50 -15.22 7.68 1.14
C SER A 50 -15.01 8.96 1.93
N GLY A 51 -13.82 9.56 1.80
CA GLY A 51 -13.51 10.80 2.54
C GLY A 51 -12.98 10.60 3.98
N SER A 52 -12.95 9.38 4.53
CA SER A 52 -12.45 9.14 5.89
C SER A 52 -10.94 9.35 6.10
N GLY A 53 -10.19 9.70 5.05
CA GLY A 53 -8.76 9.99 5.14
C GLY A 53 -7.82 8.81 4.80
N LYS A 54 -8.33 7.65 4.36
CA LYS A 54 -7.54 6.44 4.09
C LYS A 54 -6.40 6.64 3.08
N SER A 55 -6.71 7.16 1.90
CA SER A 55 -5.68 7.39 0.85
C SER A 55 -4.69 8.47 1.31
N THR A 56 -5.16 9.48 2.06
CA THR A 56 -4.28 10.48 2.67
C THR A 56 -3.32 9.83 3.68
N LEU A 57 -3.83 8.94 4.53
CA LEU A 57 -3.00 8.18 5.46
C LEU A 57 -1.99 7.33 4.69
N LEU A 58 -2.42 6.59 3.67
CA LEU A 58 -1.54 5.78 2.82
C LEU A 58 -0.43 6.63 2.17
N HIS A 59 -0.75 7.82 1.66
CA HIS A 59 0.23 8.72 1.05
C HIS A 59 1.26 9.23 2.08
N ILE A 60 0.85 9.50 3.32
CA ILE A 60 1.76 9.89 4.39
C ILE A 60 2.62 8.70 4.82
N LEU A 61 2.04 7.50 4.97
CA LEU A 61 2.80 6.26 5.21
C LEU A 61 3.83 5.99 4.10
N GLY A 62 3.54 6.43 2.89
CA GLY A 62 4.45 6.33 1.74
C GLY A 62 5.45 7.48 1.61
N GLY A 63 5.43 8.48 2.50
CA GLY A 63 6.28 9.67 2.41
C GLY A 63 6.02 10.53 1.16
N ILE A 64 4.81 10.42 0.55
CA ILE A 64 4.38 11.25 -0.59
C ILE A 64 3.88 12.60 -0.08
N GLU A 65 3.13 12.59 1.02
CA GLU A 65 2.53 13.75 1.64
C GLU A 65 3.11 13.93 3.05
N PRO A 66 3.51 15.13 3.48
CA PRO A 66 3.97 15.35 4.86
C PRO A 66 2.77 15.41 5.82
N PRO A 67 2.90 14.90 7.05
CA PRO A 67 1.91 15.11 8.08
C PRO A 67 1.86 16.58 8.53
N THR A 68 0.75 17.00 9.13
CA THR A 68 0.63 18.32 9.78
C THR A 68 1.19 18.30 11.21
N ALA A 69 1.03 17.15 11.90
CA ALA A 69 1.56 16.94 13.24
C ALA A 69 1.83 15.46 13.50
N GLY A 70 2.57 15.17 14.57
CA GLY A 70 2.97 13.82 14.95
C GLY A 70 4.19 13.32 14.21
N GLU A 71 4.49 12.05 14.36
CA GLU A 71 5.70 11.41 13.84
C GLU A 71 5.36 10.11 13.11
N ILE A 72 6.20 9.76 12.13
CA ILE A 72 6.11 8.51 11.38
C ILE A 72 7.51 7.93 11.15
N TRP A 73 7.65 6.63 11.39
CA TRP A 73 8.87 5.87 11.12
C TRP A 73 8.58 4.73 10.14
N ILE A 74 9.47 4.57 9.18
CA ILE A 74 9.54 3.42 8.28
C ILE A 74 10.90 2.74 8.47
N ASP A 75 10.90 1.44 8.75
CA ASP A 75 12.13 0.69 9.06
C ASP A 75 13.00 1.39 10.13
N GLY A 76 12.37 1.99 11.14
CA GLY A 76 13.04 2.72 12.21
C GLY A 76 13.53 4.13 11.84
N GLN A 77 13.41 4.56 10.57
CA GLN A 77 13.78 5.90 10.13
C GLN A 77 12.58 6.85 10.25
N ASN A 78 12.74 7.93 11.04
CA ASN A 78 11.73 9.00 11.12
C ASN A 78 11.68 9.76 9.79
N LEU A 79 10.47 9.92 9.23
CA LEU A 79 10.27 10.64 7.97
C LEU A 79 10.08 12.14 8.17
N VAL A 80 9.66 12.58 9.36
CA VAL A 80 9.44 14.00 9.66
C VAL A 80 10.78 14.73 9.68
N GLY A 81 10.87 15.80 8.90
CA GLY A 81 12.10 16.61 8.79
C GLY A 81 13.15 16.06 7.82
N LEU A 82 12.90 14.93 7.14
CA LEU A 82 13.76 14.50 6.04
C LEU A 82 13.67 15.46 4.86
N ARG A 83 14.78 15.63 4.14
CA ARG A 83 14.81 16.40 2.88
C ARG A 83 14.11 15.62 1.78
N ASP A 84 13.54 16.28 0.80
CA ASP A 84 12.85 15.65 -0.34
C ASP A 84 13.70 14.60 -1.06
N ILE A 85 15.01 14.82 -1.15
CA ILE A 85 15.92 13.83 -1.76
C ILE A 85 15.99 12.54 -0.94
N ASP A 86 16.01 12.63 0.39
CA ASP A 86 16.09 11.48 1.29
C ASP A 86 14.77 10.71 1.28
N LEU A 87 13.62 11.40 1.27
CA LEU A 87 12.29 10.81 1.07
C LEU A 87 12.17 10.12 -0.29
N THR A 88 12.73 10.73 -1.35
CA THR A 88 12.73 10.14 -2.70
C THR A 88 13.55 8.86 -2.75
N LEU A 89 14.72 8.82 -2.10
CA LEU A 89 15.55 7.62 -2.02
C LEU A 89 14.87 6.52 -1.19
N LEU A 90 14.22 6.88 -0.08
CA LEU A 90 13.45 5.94 0.74
C LEU A 90 12.32 5.30 -0.08
N ARG A 91 11.48 6.11 -0.75
CA ARG A 91 10.41 5.60 -1.63
C ARG A 91 10.96 4.67 -2.70
N ARG A 92 12.01 5.08 -3.40
CA ARG A 92 12.62 4.32 -4.50
C ARG A 92 13.15 2.96 -4.07
N ARG A 93 13.65 2.83 -2.82
CA ARG A 93 14.38 1.64 -2.36
C ARG A 93 13.63 0.78 -1.35
N ARG A 94 12.62 1.33 -0.68
CA ARG A 94 11.96 0.66 0.44
C ARG A 94 10.45 0.48 0.27
N ILE A 95 9.80 1.27 -0.60
CA ILE A 95 8.35 1.30 -0.70
C ILE A 95 7.91 0.98 -2.12
N GLY A 96 7.14 -0.10 -2.26
CA GLY A 96 6.43 -0.44 -3.50
C GLY A 96 5.02 0.14 -3.48
N PHE A 97 4.62 0.85 -4.54
CA PHE A 97 3.27 1.37 -4.68
C PHE A 97 2.46 0.59 -5.71
N VAL A 98 1.21 0.27 -5.35
CA VAL A 98 0.20 -0.34 -6.22
C VAL A 98 -1.04 0.56 -6.19
N PHE A 99 -1.46 1.08 -7.34
CA PHE A 99 -2.58 2.02 -7.46
C PHE A 99 -3.79 1.38 -8.15
N GLN A 100 -4.96 1.92 -7.89
CA GLN A 100 -6.21 1.53 -8.53
C GLN A 100 -6.15 1.65 -10.06
N SER A 101 -5.52 2.70 -10.58
CA SER A 101 -5.38 2.98 -12.03
C SER A 101 -4.14 2.35 -12.66
N PHE A 102 -3.51 1.37 -11.99
CA PHE A 102 -2.29 0.64 -12.40
C PHE A 102 -1.05 1.54 -12.60
N ASN A 103 -1.21 2.74 -13.10
CA ASN A 103 -0.16 3.74 -13.38
C ASN A 103 1.03 3.17 -14.17
N LEU A 104 0.75 2.31 -15.15
CA LEU A 104 1.75 1.82 -16.10
C LEU A 104 2.07 2.90 -17.12
N VAL A 105 3.35 2.99 -17.53
CA VAL A 105 3.77 3.88 -18.61
C VAL A 105 3.30 3.27 -19.94
N PRO A 106 2.37 3.90 -20.69
CA PRO A 106 1.70 3.26 -21.81
C PRO A 106 2.60 2.96 -23.00
N THR A 107 3.73 3.67 -23.12
CA THR A 107 4.72 3.50 -24.21
C THR A 107 5.81 2.48 -23.88
N LEU A 108 5.88 1.98 -22.66
CA LEU A 108 6.83 0.97 -22.24
C LEU A 108 6.19 -0.42 -22.27
N SER A 109 6.97 -1.43 -22.63
CA SER A 109 6.54 -2.82 -22.53
C SER A 109 6.34 -3.25 -21.09
N VAL A 110 5.74 -4.44 -20.88
CA VAL A 110 5.56 -5.05 -19.55
C VAL A 110 6.89 -5.14 -18.80
N VAL A 111 7.92 -5.69 -19.43
CA VAL A 111 9.23 -5.83 -18.78
C VAL A 111 9.87 -4.48 -18.50
N ASP A 112 9.72 -3.50 -19.40
CA ASP A 112 10.29 -2.16 -19.21
C ASP A 112 9.55 -1.39 -18.10
N ASN A 113 8.24 -1.56 -17.95
CA ASN A 113 7.48 -1.01 -16.81
C ASN A 113 8.00 -1.56 -15.48
N VAL A 114 8.32 -2.84 -15.42
CA VAL A 114 8.83 -3.47 -14.19
C VAL A 114 10.29 -3.11 -13.91
N THR A 115 11.14 -2.95 -14.93
CA THR A 115 12.53 -2.50 -14.74
C THR A 115 12.65 -1.03 -14.34
N LEU A 116 11.65 -0.21 -14.64
CA LEU A 116 11.71 1.25 -14.49
C LEU A 116 12.21 1.73 -13.12
N PRO A 117 11.72 1.20 -11.96
CA PRO A 117 12.23 1.63 -10.65
C PRO A 117 13.74 1.38 -10.47
N LEU A 118 14.25 0.27 -11.00
CA LEU A 118 15.67 -0.08 -10.92
C LEU A 118 16.52 0.84 -11.80
N VAL A 119 16.03 1.14 -13.00
CA VAL A 119 16.70 2.06 -13.92
C VAL A 119 16.78 3.48 -13.33
N LEU A 120 15.70 3.93 -12.68
CA LEU A 120 15.68 5.20 -11.96
C LEU A 120 16.62 5.23 -10.75
N ASP A 121 16.97 4.07 -10.17
CA ASP A 121 17.98 3.96 -9.12
C ASP A 121 19.40 3.75 -9.66
N GLY A 122 19.60 3.85 -11.00
CA GLY A 122 20.90 3.83 -11.65
C GLY A 122 21.37 2.43 -12.11
N ILE A 123 20.53 1.39 -12.01
CA ILE A 123 20.86 0.06 -12.52
C ILE A 123 20.65 0.05 -14.05
N SER A 124 21.61 -0.52 -14.79
CA SER A 124 21.46 -0.59 -16.25
C SER A 124 20.22 -1.43 -16.64
N PRO A 125 19.52 -1.12 -17.75
CA PRO A 125 18.39 -1.93 -18.21
C PRO A 125 18.74 -3.42 -18.38
N ARG A 126 19.96 -3.72 -18.82
CA ARG A 126 20.47 -5.09 -18.99
C ARG A 126 20.55 -5.84 -17.67
N ASP A 127 20.99 -5.17 -16.60
CA ASP A 127 21.15 -5.78 -15.27
C ASP A 127 19.82 -5.80 -14.50
N ALA A 128 18.89 -4.92 -14.83
CA ALA A 128 17.54 -4.85 -14.24
C ALA A 128 16.60 -5.94 -14.81
N GLU A 129 16.74 -6.30 -16.11
CA GLU A 129 15.80 -7.20 -16.79
C GLU A 129 15.68 -8.59 -16.14
N PRO A 130 16.75 -9.29 -15.68
CA PRO A 130 16.61 -10.58 -15.01
C PRO A 130 15.71 -10.51 -13.76
N ARG A 131 15.88 -9.48 -12.93
CA ARG A 131 15.06 -9.27 -11.73
C ARG A 131 13.60 -8.97 -12.10
N ALA A 132 13.36 -8.19 -13.14
CA ALA A 132 12.02 -7.93 -13.63
C ALA A 132 11.32 -9.20 -14.13
N ARG A 133 12.06 -10.08 -14.83
CA ARG A 133 11.53 -11.37 -15.30
C ARG A 133 11.15 -12.29 -14.16
N GLU A 134 11.96 -12.36 -13.11
CA GLU A 134 11.64 -13.11 -11.88
C GLU A 134 10.35 -12.58 -11.22
N CYS A 135 10.24 -11.27 -11.06
CA CYS A 135 9.01 -10.68 -10.50
C CYS A 135 7.78 -10.93 -11.39
N LEU A 136 7.93 -10.88 -12.72
CA LEU A 136 6.87 -11.18 -13.67
C LEU A 136 6.45 -12.66 -13.65
N GLU A 137 7.38 -13.57 -13.39
CA GLU A 137 7.08 -14.98 -13.19
C GLU A 137 6.23 -15.20 -11.92
N ARG A 138 6.62 -14.57 -10.81
CA ARG A 138 5.86 -14.63 -9.54
C ARG A 138 4.41 -14.16 -9.68
N VAL A 139 4.12 -13.24 -10.59
CA VAL A 139 2.76 -12.75 -10.85
C VAL A 139 2.11 -13.40 -12.09
N ALA A 140 2.68 -14.49 -12.63
CA ALA A 140 2.21 -15.24 -13.80
C ALA A 140 2.11 -14.41 -15.09
N MET A 141 3.06 -13.48 -15.33
CA MET A 141 3.09 -12.59 -16.50
C MET A 141 4.27 -12.83 -17.44
N SER A 142 5.01 -13.94 -17.31
CA SER A 142 6.17 -14.27 -18.17
C SER A 142 5.84 -14.39 -19.66
N HIS A 143 4.57 -14.70 -20.00
CA HIS A 143 4.12 -14.86 -21.38
C HIS A 143 3.80 -13.52 -22.09
N ARG A 144 3.85 -12.36 -21.35
CA ARG A 144 3.46 -11.03 -21.84
C ARG A 144 4.61 -10.00 -21.87
N LEU A 145 5.85 -10.40 -21.69
CA LEU A 145 7.02 -9.51 -21.46
C LEU A 145 7.10 -8.32 -22.42
N ARG A 146 6.82 -8.53 -23.72
CA ARG A 146 6.93 -7.52 -24.75
C ARG A 146 5.63 -6.79 -25.10
N HIS A 147 4.52 -7.13 -24.43
CA HIS A 147 3.23 -6.46 -24.67
C HIS A 147 3.25 -5.05 -24.07
N LEU A 148 2.49 -4.15 -24.67
CA LEU A 148 2.19 -2.82 -24.14
C LEU A 148 0.99 -2.89 -23.19
N PRO A 149 0.83 -1.95 -22.24
CA PRO A 149 -0.30 -1.91 -21.32
C PRO A 149 -1.68 -1.96 -22.03
N SER A 150 -1.82 -1.31 -23.18
CA SER A 150 -3.05 -1.32 -24.00
C SER A 150 -3.45 -2.69 -24.55
N GLN A 151 -2.56 -3.66 -24.53
CA GLN A 151 -2.78 -5.03 -24.99
C GLN A 151 -3.12 -5.99 -23.84
N LEU A 152 -3.24 -5.47 -22.61
CA LEU A 152 -3.46 -6.24 -21.40
C LEU A 152 -4.88 -6.00 -20.85
N SER A 153 -5.47 -7.04 -20.27
CA SER A 153 -6.66 -6.89 -19.45
C SER A 153 -6.34 -6.13 -18.14
N GLY A 154 -7.34 -5.55 -17.48
CA GLY A 154 -7.13 -4.83 -16.21
C GLY A 154 -6.44 -5.68 -15.13
N GLY A 155 -6.80 -6.97 -15.01
CA GLY A 155 -6.14 -7.89 -14.07
C GLY A 155 -4.67 -8.15 -14.43
N GLU A 156 -4.34 -8.27 -15.73
CA GLU A 156 -2.95 -8.38 -16.20
C GLU A 156 -2.16 -7.10 -15.92
N GLN A 157 -2.76 -5.92 -16.15
CA GLN A 157 -2.13 -4.63 -15.82
C GLN A 157 -1.84 -4.52 -14.32
N GLN A 158 -2.77 -4.95 -13.47
CA GLN A 158 -2.58 -4.95 -12.02
C GLN A 158 -1.46 -5.91 -11.58
N ARG A 159 -1.37 -7.10 -12.18
CA ARG A 159 -0.24 -8.02 -11.94
C ARG A 159 1.10 -7.39 -12.30
N VAL A 160 1.18 -6.68 -13.43
CA VAL A 160 2.39 -5.94 -13.83
C VAL A 160 2.70 -4.82 -12.84
N ALA A 161 1.70 -4.08 -12.35
CA ALA A 161 1.89 -3.04 -11.32
C ALA A 161 2.43 -3.63 -10.00
N ILE A 162 1.94 -4.80 -9.59
CA ILE A 162 2.45 -5.53 -8.42
C ILE A 162 3.90 -5.99 -8.66
N ALA A 163 4.22 -6.56 -9.83
CA ALA A 163 5.59 -6.95 -10.16
C ALA A 163 6.55 -5.75 -10.14
N ARG A 164 6.11 -4.59 -10.64
CA ARG A 164 6.86 -3.33 -10.58
C ARG A 164 7.11 -2.88 -9.13
N ALA A 165 6.14 -3.04 -8.24
CA ALA A 165 6.31 -2.75 -6.83
C ALA A 165 7.30 -3.71 -6.15
N LEU A 166 7.33 -4.98 -6.56
CA LEU A 166 8.18 -6.03 -5.99
C LEU A 166 9.65 -5.95 -6.43
N VAL A 167 9.94 -5.41 -7.61
CA VAL A 167 11.27 -5.51 -8.25
C VAL A 167 12.40 -4.85 -7.46
N ILE A 168 12.07 -3.88 -6.61
CA ILE A 168 13.01 -3.20 -5.72
C ILE A 168 13.26 -3.95 -4.40
N HIS A 169 12.63 -5.11 -4.19
CA HIS A 169 12.60 -5.85 -2.91
C HIS A 169 12.18 -4.93 -1.74
N PRO A 170 10.98 -4.35 -1.79
CA PRO A 170 10.55 -3.37 -0.79
C PRO A 170 10.33 -4.02 0.57
N SER A 171 10.57 -3.28 1.65
CA SER A 171 10.13 -3.70 2.99
C SER A 171 8.63 -3.47 3.22
N LEU A 172 8.03 -2.56 2.42
CA LEU A 172 6.64 -2.15 2.52
C LEU A 172 6.01 -2.00 1.14
N ILE A 173 4.84 -2.61 0.95
CA ILE A 173 3.97 -2.39 -0.21
C ILE A 173 2.73 -1.64 0.26
N LEU A 174 2.46 -0.51 -0.39
CA LEU A 174 1.28 0.32 -0.17
C LEU A 174 0.35 0.19 -1.38
N ALA A 175 -0.85 -0.32 -1.17
CA ALA A 175 -1.83 -0.55 -2.22
C ALA A 175 -3.09 0.30 -1.98
N ASP A 176 -3.39 1.19 -2.92
CA ASP A 176 -4.59 2.03 -2.89
C ASP A 176 -5.65 1.44 -3.83
N GLU A 177 -6.74 0.90 -3.26
CA GLU A 177 -7.85 0.26 -3.97
C GLU A 177 -7.42 -0.71 -5.08
N PRO A 178 -6.53 -1.70 -4.81
CA PRO A 178 -5.87 -2.50 -5.85
C PRO A 178 -6.82 -3.38 -6.67
N THR A 179 -8.07 -3.54 -6.23
CA THR A 179 -9.11 -4.33 -6.90
C THR A 179 -10.25 -3.47 -7.45
N GLY A 180 -10.25 -2.16 -7.21
CA GLY A 180 -11.38 -1.27 -7.48
C GLY A 180 -11.79 -1.18 -8.96
N ASN A 181 -10.86 -1.38 -9.91
CA ASN A 181 -11.14 -1.37 -11.35
C ASN A 181 -11.28 -2.78 -11.96
N LEU A 182 -11.47 -3.82 -11.13
CA LEU A 182 -11.52 -5.21 -11.56
C LEU A 182 -12.89 -5.83 -11.30
N ASP A 183 -13.27 -6.79 -12.15
CA ASP A 183 -14.41 -7.65 -11.84
C ASP A 183 -14.13 -8.54 -10.62
N SER A 184 -15.18 -9.14 -10.08
CA SER A 184 -15.11 -9.92 -8.84
C SER A 184 -14.21 -11.17 -8.92
N VAL A 185 -14.00 -11.74 -10.11
CA VAL A 185 -13.12 -12.90 -10.30
C VAL A 185 -11.66 -12.46 -10.25
N ARG A 186 -11.32 -11.45 -11.09
CA ARG A 186 -9.96 -10.90 -11.12
C ARG A 186 -9.58 -10.22 -9.81
N GLY A 187 -10.55 -9.57 -9.14
CA GLY A 187 -10.33 -9.00 -7.81
C GLY A 187 -9.90 -10.04 -6.78
N ARG A 188 -10.53 -11.24 -6.78
CA ARG A 188 -10.12 -12.35 -5.90
C ARG A 188 -8.70 -12.84 -6.19
N ASP A 189 -8.32 -12.93 -7.47
CA ASP A 189 -6.98 -13.37 -7.87
C ASP A 189 -5.91 -12.37 -7.42
N ILE A 190 -6.19 -11.06 -7.56
CA ILE A 190 -5.27 -10.00 -7.09
C ILE A 190 -5.20 -9.99 -5.56
N THR A 191 -6.32 -10.17 -4.86
CA THR A 191 -6.31 -10.28 -3.40
C THR A 191 -5.45 -11.45 -2.94
N GLN A 192 -5.62 -12.63 -3.56
CA GLN A 192 -4.80 -13.81 -3.22
C GLN A 192 -3.32 -13.57 -3.51
N LEU A 193 -2.98 -12.92 -4.63
CA LEU A 193 -1.61 -12.56 -4.95
C LEU A 193 -0.98 -11.64 -3.88
N LEU A 194 -1.72 -10.66 -3.36
CA LEU A 194 -1.23 -9.78 -2.29
C LEU A 194 -1.03 -10.55 -0.97
N VAL A 195 -1.92 -11.48 -0.63
CA VAL A 195 -1.76 -12.40 0.52
C VAL A 195 -0.48 -13.24 0.35
N ASP A 196 -0.27 -13.83 -0.83
CA ASP A 196 0.92 -14.65 -1.11
C ASP A 196 2.20 -13.81 -1.05
N VAL A 197 2.17 -12.57 -1.52
CA VAL A 197 3.29 -11.62 -1.42
C VAL A 197 3.62 -11.32 0.05
N ALA A 198 2.63 -11.11 0.89
CA ALA A 198 2.85 -10.86 2.31
C ALA A 198 3.45 -12.08 3.00
N HIS A 199 2.81 -13.24 2.90
CA HIS A 199 3.17 -14.41 3.71
C HIS A 199 4.35 -15.18 3.15
N GLN A 200 4.38 -15.48 1.84
CA GLN A 200 5.47 -16.24 1.22
C GLN A 200 6.67 -15.36 0.89
N GLY A 201 6.42 -14.09 0.51
CA GLY A 201 7.45 -13.11 0.20
C GLY A 201 8.02 -12.39 1.43
N GLN A 202 7.42 -12.57 2.61
CA GLN A 202 7.77 -11.85 3.86
C GLN A 202 7.78 -10.32 3.70
N GLN A 203 6.97 -9.80 2.76
CA GLN A 203 6.79 -8.37 2.57
C GLN A 203 5.60 -7.87 3.40
N THR A 204 5.72 -6.70 3.99
CA THR A 204 4.59 -6.05 4.64
C THR A 204 3.71 -5.40 3.59
N VAL A 205 2.40 -5.66 3.63
CA VAL A 205 1.43 -5.13 2.67
C VAL A 205 0.37 -4.33 3.42
N VAL A 206 0.20 -3.06 3.09
CA VAL A 206 -0.89 -2.22 3.59
C VAL A 206 -1.81 -1.90 2.43
N VAL A 207 -3.07 -2.29 2.56
CA VAL A 207 -4.09 -2.10 1.52
C VAL A 207 -5.16 -1.15 2.02
N VAL A 208 -5.37 -0.05 1.33
CA VAL A 208 -6.59 0.77 1.49
C VAL A 208 -7.66 0.19 0.60
N THR A 209 -8.83 -0.11 1.14
CA THR A 209 -9.93 -0.68 0.35
C THR A 209 -11.28 -0.52 1.05
N HIS A 210 -12.35 -0.57 0.26
CA HIS A 210 -13.73 -0.75 0.71
C HIS A 210 -14.24 -2.20 0.47
N ASP A 211 -13.41 -3.08 -0.12
CA ASP A 211 -13.79 -4.47 -0.40
C ASP A 211 -13.61 -5.35 0.83
N LEU A 212 -14.74 -5.81 1.40
CA LEU A 212 -14.78 -6.72 2.56
C LEU A 212 -14.03 -8.03 2.31
N ARG A 213 -13.93 -8.46 1.04
CA ARG A 213 -13.21 -9.70 0.68
C ARG A 213 -11.70 -9.56 0.84
N VAL A 214 -11.17 -8.35 0.62
CA VAL A 214 -9.75 -8.05 0.86
C VAL A 214 -9.51 -8.01 2.37
N ALA A 215 -10.36 -7.29 3.11
CA ALA A 215 -10.25 -7.16 4.55
C ALA A 215 -10.31 -8.51 5.27
N SER A 216 -11.27 -9.38 4.92
CA SER A 216 -11.43 -10.70 5.55
C SER A 216 -10.25 -11.66 5.33
N LYS A 217 -9.40 -11.39 4.33
CA LYS A 217 -8.17 -12.16 4.05
C LYS A 217 -6.91 -11.53 4.65
N SER A 218 -7.01 -10.32 5.18
CA SER A 218 -5.89 -9.65 5.84
C SER A 218 -5.64 -10.22 7.23
N ASP A 219 -4.42 -10.07 7.74
CA ASP A 219 -4.07 -10.47 9.11
C ASP A 219 -4.64 -9.51 10.14
N ARG A 220 -4.88 -8.26 9.73
CA ARG A 220 -5.36 -7.18 10.58
C ARG A 220 -6.19 -6.20 9.76
N VAL A 221 -7.28 -5.74 10.35
CA VAL A 221 -8.16 -4.69 9.79
C VAL A 221 -8.10 -3.47 10.70
N ILE A 222 -7.93 -2.31 10.09
CA ILE A 222 -8.01 -1.00 10.73
C ILE A 222 -9.18 -0.27 10.10
N VAL A 223 -10.15 0.16 10.91
CA VAL A 223 -11.29 0.95 10.44
C VAL A 223 -11.07 2.42 10.81
N LEU A 224 -11.00 3.26 9.78
CA LEU A 224 -10.84 4.70 9.90
C LEU A 224 -12.19 5.39 9.62
N LEU A 225 -12.77 6.04 10.64
CA LEU A 225 -14.02 6.79 10.56
C LEU A 225 -13.79 8.20 11.11
N ASP A 226 -14.29 9.21 10.42
CA ASP A 226 -14.17 10.63 10.80
C ASP A 226 -12.73 11.01 11.18
N GLY A 227 -11.76 10.47 10.41
CA GLY A 227 -10.34 10.71 10.63
C GLY A 227 -9.76 10.09 11.91
N GLN A 228 -10.43 9.12 12.52
CA GLN A 228 -9.96 8.40 13.72
C GLN A 228 -10.02 6.88 13.54
N ILE A 229 -9.11 6.17 14.17
CA ILE A 229 -9.17 4.70 14.23
C ILE A 229 -10.30 4.32 15.19
N ARG A 230 -11.29 3.58 14.69
CA ARG A 230 -12.42 3.05 15.47
C ARG A 230 -12.30 1.57 15.78
N PHE A 231 -11.60 0.84 14.92
CA PHE A 231 -11.30 -0.57 15.12
C PHE A 231 -9.86 -0.86 14.67
N ASP A 232 -9.21 -1.78 15.34
CA ASP A 232 -7.88 -2.26 15.03
C ASP A 232 -7.71 -3.67 15.59
N GLY A 233 -7.84 -4.71 14.74
CA GLY A 233 -7.84 -6.10 15.19
C GLY A 233 -7.77 -7.15 14.07
N ASP A 234 -7.77 -8.43 14.46
CA ASP A 234 -7.83 -9.58 13.53
C ASP A 234 -9.28 -9.79 13.05
N PRO A 235 -9.58 -9.67 11.76
CA PRO A 235 -10.93 -9.81 11.22
C PRO A 235 -11.53 -11.21 11.39
N ARG A 236 -10.73 -12.20 11.74
CA ARG A 236 -11.19 -13.60 11.96
C ARG A 236 -11.63 -13.86 13.39
N GLN A 237 -11.21 -13.01 14.33
CA GLN A 237 -11.48 -13.19 15.76
C GLN A 237 -12.53 -12.21 16.28
N ASP A 238 -12.75 -11.12 15.55
CA ASP A 238 -13.61 -10.03 15.99
C ASP A 238 -14.41 -9.51 14.78
N GLU A 239 -15.74 -9.57 14.86
CA GLU A 239 -16.64 -9.05 13.80
C GLU A 239 -17.01 -7.57 14.02
N GLU A 240 -16.55 -6.92 15.09
CA GLU A 240 -16.85 -5.51 15.40
C GLU A 240 -16.41 -4.55 14.29
N TRP A 241 -15.39 -4.93 13.47
CA TRP A 241 -15.00 -4.12 12.32
C TRP A 241 -16.11 -3.95 11.27
N MET A 242 -16.96 -4.98 11.07
CA MET A 242 -18.11 -4.89 10.17
C MET A 242 -19.16 -3.96 10.76
N ALA A 243 -19.47 -4.10 12.05
CA ALA A 243 -20.40 -3.22 12.74
C ALA A 243 -19.92 -1.76 12.73
N ALA A 244 -18.61 -1.53 12.89
CA ALA A 244 -18.02 -0.19 12.79
C ALA A 244 -18.21 0.44 11.40
N LEU A 245 -18.23 -0.36 10.31
CA LEU A 245 -18.52 0.13 8.95
C LEU A 245 -20.03 0.34 8.70
N GLU A 246 -20.91 -0.46 9.31
CA GLU A 246 -22.36 -0.38 9.10
C GLU A 246 -23.00 0.84 9.76
N LEU A 247 -22.44 1.37 10.84
CA LEU A 247 -22.94 2.54 11.56
C LEU A 247 -23.03 3.80 10.67
N GLU A 248 -22.30 3.88 9.55
CA GLU A 248 -22.39 5.03 8.62
C GLU A 248 -23.34 4.82 7.43
N ILE A 249 -23.76 3.58 7.12
CA ILE A 249 -24.72 3.35 6.01
C ILE A 249 -26.13 3.73 6.45
N SER A 250 -26.34 3.91 7.74
CA SER A 250 -27.67 4.15 8.36
C SER A 250 -27.89 5.59 8.84
N GLY A 251 -26.97 6.51 8.64
CA GLY A 251 -27.03 7.94 8.97
C GLY A 251 -26.93 8.83 7.76
#